data_4d631502d1d79a8b4fd2ed29ce0286c8
#
_entry.id   4d631502d1d79a8b4fd2ed29ce0286c8
#
_cell.length_a   1.000
_cell.length_b   1.000
_cell.length_c   1.000
_cell.angle_alpha   90.00
_cell.angle_beta   90.00
_cell.angle_gamma   90.00
#
_symmetry.space_group_name_H-M   'P 1'
#
loop_
_entity.id
_entity.type
_entity.pdbx_description
1 polymer ?
#
loop_
_entity_poly.entity_id
_entity_poly.type
_entity_poly.pdbx_seq_one_letter_code
_entity_poly.pdbx_strand_id
1 'polypeptide(L)'
;EGLENILRAKTGGLIVLGDSDEVMSIVDGGFNINSEYTPAYIYELAKMDGAIVLSQDLRKIVCANAQLLPDPTVQTYETGTRHRTAQRIAKQTDTIVVAISQRRNIITVYKGDIKYVLQDSSVILARANQAIQTLEKYVNVLERVINNLNILEFQDLTTVFDVVTAIQRTEMVM
;
A
#
# COMPACT_ATOMS: atom_id res chain seq x y z
N GLU A 1 0.29 10.04 -8.64
CA GLU A 1 0.33 11.50 -8.40
C GLU A 1 -0.99 12.02 -7.80
N GLY A 2 -2.17 11.91 -8.46
CA GLY A 2 -3.45 12.38 -7.91
C GLY A 2 -3.79 11.75 -6.55
N LEU A 3 -3.65 10.42 -6.41
CA LEU A 3 -3.89 9.72 -5.15
C LEU A 3 -2.90 10.14 -4.04
N GLU A 4 -1.65 10.40 -4.39
CA GLU A 4 -0.63 10.89 -3.45
C GLU A 4 -0.95 12.32 -2.97
N ASN A 5 -1.47 13.16 -3.86
CA ASN A 5 -1.90 14.51 -3.48
C ASN A 5 -3.05 14.47 -2.48
N ILE A 6 -4.03 13.57 -2.68
CA ILE A 6 -5.13 13.33 -1.73
C ILE A 6 -4.57 12.84 -0.39
N LEU A 7 -3.61 11.92 -0.42
CA LEU A 7 -2.98 11.37 0.77
C LEU A 7 -2.21 12.45 1.56
N ARG A 8 -1.38 13.25 0.87
CA ARG A 8 -0.60 14.36 1.47
C ARG A 8 -1.49 15.44 2.10
N ALA A 9 -2.62 15.74 1.46
CA ALA A 9 -3.59 16.69 1.99
C ALA A 9 -4.39 16.15 3.19
N LYS A 10 -4.17 14.86 3.54
CA LYS A 10 -4.92 14.19 4.61
C LYS A 10 -6.44 14.26 4.40
N THR A 11 -6.88 14.27 3.14
CA THR A 11 -8.28 14.09 2.78
C THR A 11 -8.53 12.60 2.53
N GLY A 12 -9.75 12.17 2.73
CA GLY A 12 -10.15 10.82 2.36
C GLY A 12 -10.69 10.80 0.94
N GLY A 13 -10.77 9.62 0.32
CA GLY A 13 -11.35 9.48 -1.02
C GLY A 13 -11.88 8.07 -1.24
N LEU A 14 -12.90 7.97 -2.09
CA LEU A 14 -13.43 6.72 -2.61
C LEU A 14 -13.53 6.86 -4.13
N ILE A 15 -12.79 6.03 -4.86
CA ILE A 15 -12.65 6.15 -6.30
C ILE A 15 -12.93 4.78 -6.91
N VAL A 16 -13.86 4.73 -7.85
CA VAL A 16 -14.21 3.52 -8.60
C VAL A 16 -13.60 3.64 -10.00
N LEU A 17 -12.85 2.61 -10.41
CA LEU A 17 -12.15 2.58 -11.69
C LEU A 17 -12.95 1.75 -12.70
N GLY A 18 -13.91 2.37 -13.32
CA GLY A 18 -14.81 1.79 -14.33
C GLY A 18 -16.24 2.24 -14.12
N ASP A 19 -16.95 2.43 -15.23
CA ASP A 19 -18.33 2.91 -15.33
C ASP A 19 -19.24 1.85 -15.97
N SER A 20 -19.00 0.56 -15.64
CA SER A 20 -19.88 -0.51 -16.13
C SER A 20 -21.33 -0.31 -15.67
N ASP A 21 -22.28 -0.90 -16.41
CA ASP A 21 -23.71 -0.82 -16.04
C ASP A 21 -23.96 -1.30 -14.61
N GLU A 22 -23.22 -2.30 -14.15
CA GLU A 22 -23.27 -2.80 -12.76
C GLU A 22 -22.83 -1.72 -11.76
N VAL A 23 -21.74 -1.02 -12.04
CA VAL A 23 -21.26 0.10 -11.20
C VAL A 23 -22.26 1.24 -11.20
N MET A 24 -22.74 1.62 -12.38
CA MET A 24 -23.68 2.74 -12.51
C MET A 24 -25.04 2.44 -11.87
N SER A 25 -25.44 1.20 -11.76
CA SER A 25 -26.69 0.81 -11.08
C SER A 25 -26.68 1.01 -9.57
N ILE A 26 -25.49 1.08 -8.94
CA ILE A 26 -25.31 1.31 -7.51
C ILE A 26 -24.93 2.75 -7.16
N VAL A 27 -24.78 3.60 -8.19
CA VAL A 27 -24.52 5.04 -8.04
C VAL A 27 -25.85 5.78 -7.80
N ASP A 28 -25.90 6.53 -6.70
CA ASP A 28 -27.04 7.38 -6.37
C ASP A 28 -26.59 8.83 -6.21
N GLY A 29 -27.29 9.75 -6.90
CA GLY A 29 -26.97 11.17 -6.86
C GLY A 29 -25.60 11.53 -7.44
N GLY A 30 -25.03 12.63 -6.94
CA GLY A 30 -23.76 13.16 -7.42
C GLY A 30 -23.89 14.06 -8.66
N PHE A 31 -22.73 14.51 -9.15
CA PHE A 31 -22.62 15.38 -10.30
C PHE A 31 -22.04 14.64 -11.50
N ASN A 32 -22.74 14.61 -12.61
CA ASN A 32 -22.21 14.13 -13.90
C ASN A 32 -21.23 15.17 -14.44
N ILE A 33 -19.94 14.81 -14.50
CA ILE A 33 -18.86 15.73 -14.87
C ILE A 33 -18.42 15.48 -16.31
N ASN A 34 -18.21 14.24 -16.69
CA ASN A 34 -17.73 13.83 -18.02
C ASN A 34 -16.51 14.62 -18.53
N SER A 35 -15.61 15.00 -17.61
CA SER A 35 -14.38 15.73 -17.94
C SER A 35 -13.19 14.80 -18.07
N GLU A 36 -12.14 15.26 -18.74
CA GLU A 36 -10.88 14.53 -18.81
C GLU A 36 -10.29 14.33 -17.41
N TYR A 37 -9.70 13.15 -17.19
CA TYR A 37 -8.98 12.86 -15.99
C TYR A 37 -7.69 13.68 -15.91
N THR A 38 -7.54 14.44 -14.82
CA THR A 38 -6.26 15.03 -14.42
C THR A 38 -6.00 14.79 -12.94
N PRO A 39 -4.71 14.66 -12.52
CA PRO A 39 -4.38 14.55 -11.09
C PRO A 39 -4.90 15.69 -10.23
N ALA A 40 -4.99 16.90 -10.80
CA ALA A 40 -5.52 18.06 -10.11
C ALA A 40 -7.05 17.95 -9.89
N TYR A 41 -7.78 17.52 -10.92
CA TYR A 41 -9.25 17.39 -10.81
C TYR A 41 -9.65 16.33 -9.79
N ILE A 42 -9.01 15.16 -9.81
CA ILE A 42 -9.34 14.12 -8.84
C ILE A 42 -9.02 14.55 -7.39
N TYR A 43 -7.96 15.34 -7.22
CA TYR A 43 -7.62 15.92 -5.92
C TYR A 43 -8.68 16.91 -5.42
N GLU A 44 -9.13 17.82 -6.30
CA GLU A 44 -10.18 18.79 -5.94
C GLU A 44 -11.52 18.10 -5.65
N LEU A 45 -11.90 17.13 -6.47
CA LEU A 45 -13.15 16.38 -6.29
C LEU A 45 -13.13 15.49 -5.03
N ALA A 46 -11.98 14.99 -4.64
CA ALA A 46 -11.84 14.20 -3.41
C ALA A 46 -12.03 15.01 -2.11
N LYS A 47 -12.04 16.34 -2.20
CA LYS A 47 -12.41 17.21 -1.05
C LYS A 47 -13.89 17.17 -0.76
N MET A 48 -14.70 16.81 -1.75
CA MET A 48 -16.13 16.60 -1.54
C MET A 48 -16.36 15.22 -0.91
N ASP A 49 -17.42 15.11 -0.11
CA ASP A 49 -17.87 13.81 0.35
C ASP A 49 -18.41 12.97 -0.84
N GLY A 50 -18.48 11.65 -0.65
CA GLY A 50 -18.95 10.74 -1.69
C GLY A 50 -17.82 10.08 -2.49
N ALA A 51 -18.21 9.47 -3.58
CA ALA A 51 -17.32 8.73 -4.47
C ALA A 51 -17.10 9.45 -5.80
N ILE A 52 -15.96 9.15 -6.41
CA ILE A 52 -15.61 9.55 -7.77
C ILE A 52 -15.63 8.28 -8.62
N VAL A 53 -16.32 8.32 -9.74
CA VAL A 53 -16.35 7.24 -10.72
C VAL A 53 -15.59 7.66 -11.96
N LEU A 54 -14.61 6.85 -12.34
CA LEU A 54 -13.85 7.04 -13.58
C LEU A 54 -14.41 6.14 -14.68
N SER A 55 -14.22 6.55 -15.94
CA SER A 55 -14.54 5.72 -17.09
C SER A 55 -13.66 4.45 -17.12
N GLN A 56 -14.09 3.45 -17.87
CA GLN A 56 -13.40 2.17 -17.99
C GLN A 56 -12.00 2.29 -18.61
N ASP A 57 -11.80 3.28 -19.50
CA ASP A 57 -10.51 3.61 -20.09
C ASP A 57 -9.63 4.51 -19.18
N LEU A 58 -10.14 4.92 -18.02
CA LEU A 58 -9.51 5.80 -17.03
C LEU A 58 -9.15 7.20 -17.56
N ARG A 59 -9.72 7.61 -18.68
CA ARG A 59 -9.45 8.92 -19.28
C ARG A 59 -10.39 10.01 -18.84
N LYS A 60 -11.55 9.64 -18.29
CA LYS A 60 -12.58 10.61 -17.89
C LYS A 60 -13.05 10.38 -16.47
N ILE A 61 -13.43 11.47 -15.84
CA ILE A 61 -14.19 11.46 -14.59
C ILE A 61 -15.67 11.51 -15.00
N VAL A 62 -16.40 10.43 -14.76
CA VAL A 62 -17.81 10.30 -15.12
C VAL A 62 -18.69 11.09 -14.17
N CYS A 63 -18.56 10.81 -12.87
CA CYS A 63 -19.28 11.52 -11.83
C CYS A 63 -18.46 11.66 -10.56
N ALA A 64 -18.84 12.61 -9.72
CA ALA A 64 -18.27 12.84 -8.39
C ALA A 64 -19.33 13.21 -7.37
N ASN A 65 -18.96 13.19 -6.09
CA ASN A 65 -19.87 13.40 -4.96
C ASN A 65 -21.05 12.40 -4.99
N ALA A 66 -20.84 11.22 -5.54
CA ALA A 66 -21.85 10.19 -5.66
C ALA A 66 -21.95 9.33 -4.40
N GLN A 67 -23.17 8.99 -4.01
CA GLN A 67 -23.38 7.96 -3.01
C GLN A 67 -23.37 6.58 -3.68
N LEU A 68 -22.67 5.64 -3.09
CA LEU A 68 -22.61 4.27 -3.61
C LEU A 68 -23.42 3.35 -2.67
N LEU A 69 -24.38 2.64 -3.24
CA LEU A 69 -25.30 1.78 -2.54
C LEU A 69 -25.11 0.29 -2.93
N PRO A 70 -23.98 -0.33 -2.52
CA PRO A 70 -23.78 -1.74 -2.76
C PRO A 70 -24.71 -2.60 -1.92
N ASP A 71 -24.92 -3.84 -2.33
CA ASP A 71 -25.73 -4.80 -1.61
C ASP A 71 -25.20 -4.99 -0.17
N PRO A 72 -26.03 -4.72 0.85
CA PRO A 72 -25.64 -4.85 2.26
C PRO A 72 -25.37 -6.29 2.67
N THR A 73 -25.85 -7.28 1.93
CA THR A 73 -25.62 -8.73 2.21
C THR A 73 -24.21 -9.17 1.90
N VAL A 74 -23.48 -8.43 1.04
CA VAL A 74 -22.08 -8.72 0.74
C VAL A 74 -21.23 -8.54 1.99
N GLN A 75 -20.63 -9.64 2.45
CA GLN A 75 -19.83 -9.64 3.68
C GLN A 75 -18.54 -8.85 3.51
N THR A 76 -18.19 -8.10 4.55
CA THR A 76 -16.97 -7.30 4.63
C THR A 76 -16.38 -7.39 6.03
N TYR A 77 -15.05 -7.36 6.10
CA TYR A 77 -14.28 -7.32 7.35
C TYR A 77 -13.79 -5.90 7.71
N GLU A 78 -14.14 -4.91 6.87
CA GLU A 78 -13.72 -3.53 7.09
C GLU A 78 -14.60 -2.81 8.12
N THR A 79 -13.98 -1.98 8.95
CA THR A 79 -14.66 -1.24 10.01
C THR A 79 -15.06 0.19 9.60
N GLY A 80 -14.31 0.81 8.68
CA GLY A 80 -14.60 2.17 8.19
C GLY A 80 -15.65 2.17 7.08
N THR A 81 -16.58 3.10 7.10
CA THR A 81 -17.67 3.21 6.10
C THR A 81 -17.15 3.20 4.66
N ARG A 82 -16.18 4.04 4.33
CA ARG A 82 -15.57 4.15 3.00
C ARG A 82 -14.92 2.84 2.54
N HIS A 83 -14.15 2.19 3.41
CA HIS A 83 -13.49 0.91 3.11
C HIS A 83 -14.49 -0.24 2.99
N ARG A 84 -15.53 -0.23 3.83
CA ARG A 84 -16.63 -1.19 3.76
C ARG A 84 -17.37 -1.10 2.44
N THR A 85 -17.73 0.11 2.03
CA THR A 85 -18.36 0.37 0.73
C THR A 85 -17.46 -0.05 -0.41
N ALA A 86 -16.17 0.32 -0.38
CA ALA A 86 -15.18 -0.06 -1.39
C ALA A 86 -15.06 -1.58 -1.56
N GLN A 87 -14.95 -2.32 -0.46
CA GLN A 87 -14.83 -3.78 -0.49
C GLN A 87 -16.09 -4.45 -1.04
N ARG A 88 -17.29 -3.97 -0.64
CA ARG A 88 -18.57 -4.51 -1.15
C ARG A 88 -18.70 -4.30 -2.65
N ILE A 89 -18.40 -3.11 -3.15
CA ILE A 89 -18.46 -2.79 -4.57
C ILE A 89 -17.48 -3.66 -5.36
N ALA A 90 -16.23 -3.74 -4.90
CA ALA A 90 -15.23 -4.57 -5.57
C ALA A 90 -15.64 -6.04 -5.66
N LYS A 91 -16.30 -6.58 -4.63
CA LYS A 91 -16.83 -7.96 -4.64
C LYS A 91 -18.05 -8.12 -5.54
N GLN A 92 -18.92 -7.14 -5.55
CA GLN A 92 -20.17 -7.18 -6.30
C GLN A 92 -19.97 -7.00 -7.79
N THR A 93 -19.09 -6.10 -8.20
CA THR A 93 -18.92 -5.68 -9.60
C THR A 93 -17.59 -6.12 -10.23
N ASP A 94 -16.74 -6.82 -9.48
CA ASP A 94 -15.35 -7.14 -9.86
C ASP A 94 -14.53 -5.94 -10.40
N THR A 95 -14.96 -4.74 -10.06
CA THR A 95 -14.32 -3.48 -10.47
C THR A 95 -13.25 -3.09 -9.45
N ILE A 96 -12.19 -2.46 -9.91
CA ILE A 96 -11.14 -1.93 -9.01
C ILE A 96 -11.67 -0.71 -8.27
N VAL A 97 -11.61 -0.74 -6.96
CA VAL A 97 -12.03 0.36 -6.08
C VAL A 97 -10.88 0.79 -5.19
N VAL A 98 -10.62 2.09 -5.17
CA VAL A 98 -9.57 2.69 -4.35
C VAL A 98 -10.21 3.46 -3.19
N ALA A 99 -9.83 3.11 -1.97
CA ALA A 99 -10.23 3.83 -0.76
C ALA A 99 -9.02 4.46 -0.08
N ILE A 100 -9.10 5.77 0.18
CA ILE A 100 -8.06 6.53 0.88
C ILE A 100 -8.56 6.86 2.29
N SER A 101 -7.79 6.41 3.28
CA SER A 101 -8.10 6.65 4.68
C SER A 101 -7.42 7.92 5.18
N GLN A 102 -8.22 8.93 5.52
CA GLN A 102 -7.76 10.16 6.15
C GLN A 102 -7.05 9.89 7.49
N ARG A 103 -7.61 9.02 8.34
CA ARG A 103 -7.08 8.75 9.69
C ARG A 103 -5.79 7.93 9.68
N ARG A 104 -5.74 6.92 8.80
CA ARG A 104 -4.60 5.97 8.73
C ARG A 104 -3.52 6.43 7.76
N ASN A 105 -3.80 7.42 6.92
CA ASN A 105 -2.93 7.91 5.85
C ASN A 105 -2.46 6.77 4.94
N ILE A 106 -3.38 5.92 4.52
CA ILE A 106 -3.12 4.77 3.65
C ILE A 106 -4.08 4.75 2.48
N ILE A 107 -3.60 4.26 1.35
CA ILE A 107 -4.39 3.95 0.16
C ILE A 107 -4.60 2.44 0.14
N THR A 108 -5.84 2.01 0.00
CA THR A 108 -6.19 0.60 -0.13
C THR A 108 -6.91 0.38 -1.45
N VAL A 109 -6.47 -0.61 -2.20
CA VAL A 109 -7.06 -1.03 -3.47
C VAL A 109 -7.81 -2.34 -3.24
N TYR A 110 -9.03 -2.41 -3.74
CA TYR A 110 -9.88 -3.60 -3.69
C TYR A 110 -10.20 -4.06 -5.11
N LYS A 111 -10.17 -5.36 -5.34
CA LYS A 111 -10.66 -6.01 -6.56
C LYS A 111 -11.18 -7.39 -6.22
N GLY A 112 -12.47 -7.65 -6.42
CA GLY A 112 -13.09 -8.88 -5.97
C GLY A 112 -12.81 -9.12 -4.48
N ASP A 113 -12.25 -10.25 -4.13
CA ASP A 113 -11.84 -10.59 -2.76
C ASP A 113 -10.46 -10.07 -2.36
N ILE A 114 -9.71 -9.54 -3.32
CA ILE A 114 -8.32 -9.09 -3.10
C ILE A 114 -8.33 -7.71 -2.48
N LYS A 115 -7.54 -7.56 -1.42
CA LYS A 115 -7.24 -6.29 -0.77
C LYS A 115 -5.75 -6.04 -0.81
N TYR A 116 -5.33 -4.90 -1.35
CA TYR A 116 -3.95 -4.47 -1.37
C TYR A 116 -3.80 -3.10 -0.74
N VAL A 117 -2.90 -2.98 0.24
CA VAL A 117 -2.59 -1.71 0.91
C VAL A 117 -1.30 -1.16 0.32
N LEU A 118 -1.39 0.02 -0.30
CA LEU A 118 -0.22 0.74 -0.79
C LEU A 118 0.53 1.34 0.39
N GLN A 119 1.78 0.97 0.54
CA GLN A 119 2.67 1.54 1.54
C GLN A 119 3.38 2.77 0.96
N ASP A 120 3.62 3.76 1.80
CA ASP A 120 4.42 4.93 1.42
C ASP A 120 5.86 4.49 1.09
N SER A 121 6.38 4.99 -0.03
CA SER A 121 7.74 4.70 -0.47
C SER A 121 8.80 5.08 0.56
N SER A 122 8.57 6.13 1.35
CA SER A 122 9.46 6.56 2.43
C SER A 122 9.58 5.50 3.53
N VAL A 123 8.48 4.82 3.86
CA VAL A 123 8.46 3.73 4.86
C VAL A 123 9.23 2.52 4.33
N ILE A 124 9.04 2.17 3.06
CA ILE A 124 9.76 1.06 2.41
C ILE A 124 11.27 1.37 2.39
N LEU A 125 11.64 2.58 1.97
CA LEU A 125 13.05 3.02 1.94
C LEU A 125 13.67 3.04 3.34
N ALA A 126 12.96 3.53 4.35
CA ALA A 126 13.45 3.51 5.73
C ALA A 126 13.72 2.09 6.24
N ARG A 127 12.82 1.14 5.94
CA ARG A 127 13.01 -0.28 6.27
C ARG A 127 14.19 -0.90 5.52
N ALA A 128 14.33 -0.59 4.23
CA ALA A 128 15.46 -1.05 3.42
C ALA A 128 16.80 -0.52 3.97
N ASN A 129 16.88 0.78 4.28
CA ASN A 129 18.07 1.37 4.88
C ASN A 129 18.40 0.75 6.24
N GLN A 130 17.39 0.50 7.07
CA GLN A 130 17.59 -0.17 8.37
C GLN A 130 18.13 -1.61 8.19
N ALA A 131 17.62 -2.34 7.20
CA ALA A 131 18.10 -3.69 6.89
C ALA A 131 19.57 -3.67 6.41
N ILE A 132 19.92 -2.73 5.53
CA ILE A 132 21.29 -2.54 5.03
C ILE A 132 22.23 -2.21 6.19
N GLN A 133 21.89 -1.26 7.05
CA GLN A 133 22.70 -0.89 8.21
C GLN A 133 22.90 -2.06 9.18
N THR A 134 21.87 -2.90 9.32
CA THR A 134 21.97 -4.11 10.17
C THR A 134 22.90 -5.13 9.55
N LEU A 135 22.80 -5.35 8.22
CA LEU A 135 23.69 -6.22 7.49
C LEU A 135 25.15 -5.75 7.56
N GLU A 136 25.41 -4.46 7.36
CA GLU A 136 26.75 -3.87 7.48
C GLU A 136 27.37 -4.14 8.88
N LYS A 137 26.56 -4.02 9.93
CA LYS A 137 27.02 -4.34 11.30
C LYS A 137 27.39 -5.82 11.44
N TYR A 138 26.60 -6.72 10.87
CA TYR A 138 26.90 -8.15 10.92
C TYR A 138 28.15 -8.49 10.11
N VAL A 139 28.33 -7.92 8.92
CA VAL A 139 29.55 -8.09 8.10
C VAL A 139 30.77 -7.61 8.86
N ASN A 140 30.73 -6.41 9.46
CA ASN A 140 31.84 -5.87 10.24
C ASN A 140 32.19 -6.73 11.47
N VAL A 141 31.19 -7.36 12.11
CA VAL A 141 31.43 -8.30 13.20
C VAL A 141 32.05 -9.59 12.69
N LEU A 142 31.55 -10.11 11.58
CA LEU A 142 32.09 -11.31 10.93
C LEU A 142 33.56 -11.10 10.55
N GLU A 143 33.91 -10.00 9.88
CA GLU A 143 35.29 -9.67 9.51
C GLU A 143 36.23 -9.64 10.73
N ARG A 144 35.79 -9.04 11.84
CA ARG A 144 36.57 -9.02 13.07
C ARG A 144 36.76 -10.42 13.65
N VAL A 145 35.73 -11.25 13.65
CA VAL A 145 35.80 -12.62 14.16
C VAL A 145 36.72 -13.47 13.29
N ILE A 146 36.63 -13.36 11.96
CA ILE A 146 37.50 -14.07 11.03
C ILE A 146 38.95 -13.62 11.20
N ASN A 147 39.21 -12.31 11.28
CA ASN A 147 40.56 -11.82 11.50
C ASN A 147 41.16 -12.29 12.81
N ASN A 148 40.38 -12.32 13.90
CA ASN A 148 40.82 -12.85 15.18
C ASN A 148 41.10 -14.36 15.10
N LEU A 149 40.21 -15.13 14.44
CA LEU A 149 40.41 -16.58 14.23
C LEU A 149 41.70 -16.85 13.47
N ASN A 150 41.99 -16.11 12.39
CA ASN A 150 43.21 -16.22 11.62
C ASN A 150 44.49 -15.97 12.48
N ILE A 151 44.42 -14.96 13.37
CA ILE A 151 45.54 -14.69 14.29
C ILE A 151 45.73 -15.82 15.28
N LEU A 152 44.67 -16.35 15.86
CA LEU A 152 44.72 -17.46 16.82
C LEU A 152 45.19 -18.74 16.14
N GLU A 153 44.78 -18.99 14.90
CA GLU A 153 45.23 -20.12 14.11
C GLU A 153 46.73 -20.05 13.85
N PHE A 154 47.25 -18.87 13.47
CA PHE A 154 48.67 -18.67 13.24
C PHE A 154 49.51 -18.84 14.53
N GLN A 155 48.90 -18.65 15.69
CA GLN A 155 49.57 -18.83 16.99
C GLN A 155 49.36 -20.22 17.62
N ASP A 156 48.69 -21.15 16.93
CA ASP A 156 48.25 -22.48 17.44
C ASP A 156 47.39 -22.36 18.73
N LEU A 157 46.64 -21.28 18.89
CA LEU A 157 45.79 -21.01 20.06
C LEU A 157 44.30 -21.12 19.78
N THR A 158 43.92 -21.59 18.59
CA THR A 158 42.51 -21.69 18.17
C THR A 158 41.73 -22.67 19.04
N THR A 159 40.58 -22.22 19.54
CA THR A 159 39.68 -23.10 20.30
C THR A 159 38.43 -23.45 19.44
N VAL A 160 37.75 -24.55 19.83
CA VAL A 160 36.47 -24.94 19.21
C VAL A 160 35.44 -23.80 19.33
N PHE A 161 35.46 -23.04 20.41
CA PHE A 161 34.58 -21.91 20.62
C PHE A 161 34.78 -20.80 19.56
N ASP A 162 36.03 -20.51 19.19
CA ASP A 162 36.35 -19.50 18.18
C ASP A 162 35.81 -19.89 16.81
N VAL A 163 35.99 -21.16 16.42
CA VAL A 163 35.48 -21.72 15.15
C VAL A 163 33.95 -21.69 15.11
N VAL A 164 33.29 -22.16 16.17
CA VAL A 164 31.82 -22.16 16.26
C VAL A 164 31.28 -20.72 16.18
N THR A 165 31.96 -19.77 16.84
CA THR A 165 31.58 -18.36 16.79
C THR A 165 31.68 -17.81 15.37
N ALA A 166 32.74 -18.14 14.63
CA ALA A 166 32.91 -17.71 13.25
C ALA A 166 31.80 -18.29 12.36
N ILE A 167 31.50 -19.59 12.47
CA ILE A 167 30.40 -20.25 11.73
C ILE A 167 29.07 -19.56 12.04
N GLN A 168 28.76 -19.34 13.32
CA GLN A 168 27.51 -18.69 13.73
C GLN A 168 27.37 -17.27 13.16
N ARG A 169 28.46 -16.50 13.09
CA ARG A 169 28.45 -15.15 12.50
C ARG A 169 28.33 -15.20 10.98
N THR A 170 28.86 -16.20 10.33
CA THR A 170 28.70 -16.42 8.88
C THR A 170 27.23 -16.69 8.53
N GLU A 171 26.56 -17.55 9.27
CA GLU A 171 25.14 -17.86 9.11
C GLU A 171 24.24 -16.62 9.29
N MET A 172 24.66 -15.63 10.10
CA MET A 172 23.87 -14.40 10.29
C MET A 172 23.98 -13.42 9.11
N VAL A 173 24.95 -13.61 8.22
CA VAL A 173 25.20 -12.74 7.05
C VAL A 173 24.67 -13.37 5.77
N MET A 174 24.54 -14.67 5.70
CA MET A 174 23.92 -15.38 4.57
C MET A 174 22.41 -15.28 4.60
#